data_1b6266c7bb8ba1245935126f9750226a
#
_entry.id   1b6266c7bb8ba1245935126f9750226a
#
_cell.length_a   1.000
_cell.length_b   1.000
_cell.length_c   1.000
_cell.angle_alpha   90.00
_cell.angle_beta   90.00
_cell.angle_gamma   90.00
#
_symmetry.space_group_name_H-M   'P 1'
#
loop_
_entity.id
_entity.type
_entity.pdbx_description
1 polymer ?
#
loop_
_entity_poly.entity_id
_entity_poly.type
_entity_poly.pdbx_seq_one_letter_code
_entity_poly.pdbx_strand_id
1 'polypeptide(L)'
;GVGCIATYAASLSEGVRLVRSSVNIVFINIAIGLMMGLIVFTFIFEFHADPAQGAGLVFVSLTTMFAKMGLAGQVLEVAFFVSLFFAGITSAVSMIEPFVFYLIGRFKISRLRAVCISGLAIAVLGACSLLSMHADYAGRFKLFGASFFDCLDFVSSNVMLPLGALTSAIFVGFVMDAQR
;
A
#
# COMPACT_ATOMS: atom_id res chain seq x y z
N GLY A 1 -5.27 0.69 -8.85
CA GLY A 1 -4.01 0.83 -9.26
C GLY A 1 -3.31 -0.35 -9.88
N VAL A 2 -2.10 -0.33 -10.07
CA VAL A 2 -1.01 -1.26 -10.47
C VAL A 2 -1.40 -2.62 -11.09
N GLY A 3 -2.56 -2.75 -11.72
CA GLY A 3 -3.02 -4.02 -12.30
C GLY A 3 -3.69 -5.01 -11.32
N CYS A 4 -3.70 -4.75 -10.01
CA CYS A 4 -4.32 -5.64 -9.02
C CYS A 4 -5.81 -5.88 -9.31
N ILE A 5 -6.56 -4.82 -9.64
CA ILE A 5 -7.99 -4.93 -9.96
C ILE A 5 -8.21 -5.76 -11.23
N ALA A 6 -7.35 -5.61 -12.25
CA ALA A 6 -7.42 -6.40 -13.46
C ALA A 6 -7.17 -7.89 -13.18
N THR A 7 -6.20 -8.20 -12.32
CA THR A 7 -5.90 -9.57 -11.88
C THR A 7 -7.08 -10.19 -11.12
N TYR A 8 -7.71 -9.44 -10.24
CA TYR A 8 -8.92 -9.88 -9.55
C TYR A 8 -10.10 -10.06 -10.50
N ALA A 9 -10.29 -9.11 -11.42
CA ALA A 9 -11.36 -9.21 -12.41
C ALA A 9 -11.22 -10.46 -13.31
N ALA A 10 -9.98 -10.83 -13.66
CA ALA A 10 -9.69 -12.05 -14.42
C ALA A 10 -9.98 -13.35 -13.63
N SER A 11 -10.04 -13.27 -12.31
CA SER A 11 -10.31 -14.41 -11.42
C SER A 11 -11.76 -14.50 -10.95
N LEU A 12 -12.62 -13.56 -11.36
CA LEU A 12 -14.03 -13.56 -10.99
C LEU A 12 -14.80 -14.63 -11.75
N SER A 13 -15.73 -15.28 -11.04
CA SER A 13 -16.67 -16.23 -11.65
C SER A 13 -17.69 -15.52 -12.55
N GLU A 14 -18.19 -16.24 -13.55
CA GLU A 14 -19.26 -15.76 -14.43
C GLU A 14 -20.51 -15.37 -13.63
N GLY A 15 -21.11 -14.22 -13.92
CA GLY A 15 -22.33 -13.73 -13.28
C GLY A 15 -22.15 -12.62 -12.26
N VAL A 16 -20.93 -12.21 -11.92
CA VAL A 16 -20.69 -11.06 -11.03
C VAL A 16 -20.98 -9.74 -11.75
N ARG A 17 -21.81 -8.89 -11.15
CA ARG A 17 -22.12 -7.57 -11.67
C ARG A 17 -20.95 -6.60 -11.41
N LEU A 18 -19.96 -6.59 -12.31
CA LEU A 18 -18.73 -5.82 -12.19
C LEU A 18 -18.96 -4.34 -11.86
N VAL A 19 -19.87 -3.68 -12.57
CA VAL A 19 -20.17 -2.25 -12.36
C VAL A 19 -20.66 -1.99 -10.93
N ARG A 20 -21.62 -2.79 -10.45
CA ARG A 20 -22.17 -2.62 -9.10
C ARG A 20 -21.11 -2.87 -8.03
N SER A 21 -20.30 -3.90 -8.21
CA SER A 21 -19.20 -4.22 -7.29
C SER A 21 -18.16 -3.11 -7.26
N SER A 22 -17.77 -2.58 -8.42
CA SER A 22 -16.82 -1.47 -8.53
C SER A 22 -17.33 -0.20 -7.86
N VAL A 23 -18.59 0.17 -8.10
CA VAL A 23 -19.22 1.34 -7.44
C VAL A 23 -19.24 1.17 -5.93
N ASN A 24 -19.62 0.00 -5.44
CA ASN A 24 -19.61 -0.28 -3.98
C ASN A 24 -18.21 -0.17 -3.38
N ILE A 25 -17.19 -0.72 -4.04
CA ILE A 25 -15.79 -0.64 -3.58
C ILE A 25 -15.33 0.81 -3.51
N VAL A 26 -15.59 1.60 -4.55
CA VAL A 26 -15.23 3.02 -4.58
C VAL A 26 -15.93 3.80 -3.47
N PHE A 27 -17.24 3.59 -3.29
CA PHE A 27 -18.00 4.26 -2.25
C PHE A 27 -17.50 3.93 -0.85
N ILE A 28 -17.25 2.65 -0.57
CA ILE A 28 -16.72 2.19 0.72
C ILE A 28 -15.33 2.78 0.96
N ASN A 29 -14.45 2.77 -0.04
CA ASN A 29 -13.11 3.36 0.07
C ASN A 29 -13.16 4.86 0.40
N ILE A 30 -14.02 5.62 -0.29
CA ILE A 30 -14.19 7.05 -0.03
C ILE A 30 -14.74 7.26 1.38
N ALA A 31 -15.76 6.52 1.78
CA ALA A 31 -16.37 6.65 3.10
C ALA A 31 -15.36 6.35 4.23
N ILE A 32 -14.60 5.25 4.11
CA ILE A 32 -13.56 4.89 5.10
C ILE A 32 -12.46 5.95 5.11
N GLY A 33 -11.99 6.41 3.94
CA GLY A 33 -10.95 7.44 3.84
C GLY A 33 -11.37 8.75 4.48
N LEU A 34 -12.61 9.20 4.27
CA LEU A 34 -13.16 10.40 4.92
C LEU A 34 -13.29 10.21 6.44
N MET A 35 -13.79 9.08 6.90
CA MET A 35 -13.91 8.79 8.33
C MET A 35 -12.53 8.77 9.01
N MET A 36 -11.55 8.08 8.42
CA MET A 36 -10.19 8.05 8.93
C MET A 36 -9.54 9.43 8.90
N GLY A 37 -9.74 10.18 7.83
CA GLY A 37 -9.28 11.57 7.74
C GLY A 37 -9.85 12.44 8.85
N LEU A 38 -11.16 12.39 9.08
CA LEU A 38 -11.81 13.14 10.16
C LEU A 38 -11.24 12.77 11.54
N ILE A 39 -11.07 11.49 11.83
CA ILE A 39 -10.50 11.02 13.09
C ILE A 39 -9.07 11.55 13.24
N VAL A 40 -8.21 11.28 12.27
CA VAL A 40 -6.79 11.63 12.34
C VAL A 40 -6.61 13.16 12.44
N PHE A 41 -7.29 13.94 11.62
CA PHE A 41 -7.18 15.40 11.66
C PHE A 41 -7.75 15.99 12.94
N THR A 42 -8.83 15.45 13.49
CA THR A 42 -9.32 15.88 14.81
C THR A 42 -8.26 15.74 15.88
N PHE A 43 -7.57 14.58 15.90
CA PHE A 43 -6.46 14.37 16.84
C PHE A 43 -5.27 15.30 16.58
N ILE A 44 -4.89 15.52 15.31
CA ILE A 44 -3.79 16.40 14.95
C ILE A 44 -4.04 17.83 15.48
N PHE A 45 -5.24 18.36 15.24
CA PHE A 45 -5.58 19.71 15.67
C PHE A 45 -5.70 19.84 17.18
N GLU A 46 -6.28 18.86 17.87
CA GLU A 46 -6.40 18.86 19.32
C GLU A 46 -5.03 18.85 20.01
N PHE A 47 -4.08 18.09 19.50
CA PHE A 47 -2.76 17.93 20.10
C PHE A 47 -1.66 18.78 19.45
N HIS A 48 -2.01 19.67 18.52
CA HIS A 48 -1.08 20.55 17.80
C HIS A 48 0.09 19.79 17.13
N ALA A 49 -0.19 18.61 16.57
CA ALA A 49 0.78 17.82 15.82
C ALA A 49 0.96 18.39 14.41
N ASP A 50 2.13 18.14 13.80
CA ASP A 50 2.39 18.55 12.43
C ASP A 50 1.74 17.57 11.45
N PRO A 51 0.79 18.00 10.60
CA PRO A 51 0.13 17.16 9.63
C PRO A 51 1.06 16.70 8.49
N ALA A 52 2.22 17.32 8.30
CA ALA A 52 3.15 17.04 7.22
C ALA A 52 4.14 15.88 7.50
N GLN A 53 3.99 15.20 8.64
CA GLN A 53 4.93 14.13 9.06
C GLN A 53 4.84 12.82 8.25
N GLY A 54 3.94 12.71 7.28
CA GLY A 54 3.79 11.48 6.48
C GLY A 54 3.52 10.23 7.33
N ALA A 55 4.29 9.16 7.11
CA ALA A 55 4.16 7.91 7.89
C ALA A 55 4.42 8.11 9.39
N GLY A 56 5.27 9.07 9.77
CA GLY A 56 5.54 9.43 11.17
C GLY A 56 4.28 9.89 11.92
N LEU A 57 3.32 10.50 11.22
CA LEU A 57 2.06 10.90 11.81
C LEU A 57 1.31 9.72 12.45
N VAL A 58 1.25 8.60 11.76
CA VAL A 58 0.52 7.41 12.23
C VAL A 58 1.27 6.71 13.36
N PHE A 59 2.58 6.53 13.23
CA PHE A 59 3.35 5.69 14.15
C PHE A 59 3.93 6.45 15.34
N VAL A 60 4.17 7.75 15.23
CA VAL A 60 4.73 8.56 16.29
C VAL A 60 3.69 9.48 16.93
N SER A 61 3.01 10.27 16.11
CA SER A 61 2.07 11.27 16.64
C SER A 61 0.83 10.63 17.25
N LEU A 62 0.18 9.67 16.57
CA LEU A 62 -0.99 8.98 17.11
C LEU A 62 -0.67 8.19 18.38
N THR A 63 0.46 7.47 18.43
CA THR A 63 0.92 6.77 19.63
C THR A 63 1.08 7.70 20.82
N THR A 64 1.73 8.85 20.59
CA THR A 64 1.89 9.88 21.63
C THR A 64 0.56 10.45 22.11
N MET A 65 -0.40 10.60 21.21
CA MET A 65 -1.74 11.08 21.53
C MET A 65 -2.55 10.06 22.34
N PHE A 66 -2.52 8.79 21.93
CA PHE A 66 -3.16 7.72 22.69
C PHE A 66 -2.59 7.61 24.11
N ALA A 67 -1.27 7.75 24.28
CA ALA A 67 -0.63 7.76 25.60
C ALA A 67 -1.16 8.87 26.51
N LYS A 68 -1.51 10.05 25.97
CA LYS A 68 -2.09 11.15 26.73
C LYS A 68 -3.53 10.92 27.18
N MET A 69 -4.25 9.99 26.54
CA MET A 69 -5.64 9.65 26.88
C MET A 69 -5.76 8.64 28.03
N GLY A 70 -4.64 8.21 28.62
CA GLY A 70 -4.64 7.25 29.74
C GLY A 70 -5.08 5.84 29.31
N LEU A 71 -5.77 5.11 30.21
CA LEU A 71 -6.15 3.72 30.00
C LEU A 71 -7.05 3.51 28.75
N ALA A 72 -7.99 4.41 28.50
CA ALA A 72 -8.84 4.38 27.31
C ALA A 72 -8.01 4.53 26.02
N GLY A 73 -7.00 5.39 26.03
CA GLY A 73 -6.07 5.57 24.92
C GLY A 73 -5.27 4.31 24.62
N GLN A 74 -4.79 3.60 25.63
CA GLN A 74 -4.05 2.34 25.43
C GLN A 74 -4.91 1.26 24.74
N VAL A 75 -6.16 1.12 25.12
CA VAL A 75 -7.09 0.17 24.48
C VAL A 75 -7.34 0.55 23.02
N LEU A 76 -7.55 1.85 22.76
CA LEU A 76 -7.73 2.37 21.39
C LEU A 76 -6.47 2.19 20.54
N GLU A 77 -5.30 2.42 21.12
CA GLU A 77 -4.00 2.22 20.46
C GLU A 77 -3.82 0.78 19.98
N VAL A 78 -4.03 -0.19 20.87
CA VAL A 78 -3.93 -1.61 20.52
C VAL A 78 -4.94 -1.96 19.43
N ALA A 79 -6.20 -1.56 19.56
CA ALA A 79 -7.23 -1.83 18.57
C ALA A 79 -6.90 -1.21 17.21
N PHE A 80 -6.38 0.02 17.20
CA PHE A 80 -5.97 0.72 16.00
C PHE A 80 -4.81 0.01 15.29
N PHE A 81 -3.73 -0.30 16.00
CA PHE A 81 -2.56 -0.95 15.40
C PHE A 81 -2.82 -2.39 14.97
N VAL A 82 -3.66 -3.13 15.70
CA VAL A 82 -4.11 -4.45 15.27
C VAL A 82 -4.92 -4.35 13.97
N SER A 83 -5.84 -3.41 13.89
CA SER A 83 -6.61 -3.17 12.65
C SER A 83 -5.71 -2.76 11.49
N LEU A 84 -4.76 -1.86 11.74
CA LEU A 84 -3.78 -1.41 10.75
C LEU A 84 -2.89 -2.56 10.26
N PHE A 85 -2.48 -3.45 11.15
CA PHE A 85 -1.69 -4.63 10.81
C PHE A 85 -2.45 -5.57 9.86
N PHE A 86 -3.70 -5.89 10.17
CA PHE A 86 -4.52 -6.73 9.29
C PHE A 86 -4.80 -6.04 7.94
N ALA A 87 -5.09 -4.74 7.95
CA ALA A 87 -5.26 -3.97 6.71
C ALA A 87 -3.98 -3.96 5.87
N GLY A 88 -2.82 -3.80 6.50
CA GLY A 88 -1.52 -3.85 5.84
C GLY A 88 -1.22 -5.22 5.20
N ILE A 89 -1.45 -6.32 5.93
CA ILE A 89 -1.23 -7.67 5.40
C ILE A 89 -2.15 -7.94 4.20
N THR A 90 -3.43 -7.65 4.32
CA THR A 90 -4.39 -7.89 3.22
C THR A 90 -4.04 -7.08 1.97
N SER A 91 -3.62 -5.83 2.14
CA SER A 91 -3.13 -5.00 1.05
C SER A 91 -1.84 -5.53 0.43
N ALA A 92 -0.88 -5.96 1.25
CA ALA A 92 0.39 -6.52 0.79
C ALA A 92 0.17 -7.80 -0.05
N VAL A 93 -0.69 -8.72 0.42
CA VAL A 93 -1.05 -9.92 -0.34
C VAL A 93 -1.66 -9.56 -1.69
N SER A 94 -2.58 -8.59 -1.70
CA SER A 94 -3.22 -8.11 -2.93
C SER A 94 -2.23 -7.51 -3.93
N MET A 95 -1.24 -6.78 -3.45
CA MET A 95 -0.23 -6.15 -4.30
C MET A 95 0.77 -7.16 -4.89
N ILE A 96 1.05 -8.25 -4.18
CA ILE A 96 1.99 -9.28 -4.62
C ILE A 96 1.36 -10.20 -5.69
N GLU A 97 0.05 -10.41 -5.64
CA GLU A 97 -0.66 -11.38 -6.48
C GLU A 97 -0.42 -11.19 -7.99
N PRO A 98 -0.48 -9.99 -8.59
CA PRO A 98 -0.17 -9.82 -10.01
C PRO A 98 1.23 -10.27 -10.39
N PHE A 99 2.20 -10.02 -9.51
CA PHE A 99 3.59 -10.43 -9.73
C PHE A 99 3.76 -11.95 -9.64
N VAL A 100 3.09 -12.59 -8.68
CA VAL A 100 3.05 -14.05 -8.55
C VAL A 100 2.43 -14.67 -9.79
N PHE A 101 1.33 -14.16 -10.31
CA PHE A 101 0.73 -14.64 -11.55
C PHE A 101 1.66 -14.49 -12.75
N TYR A 102 2.35 -13.37 -12.86
CA TYR A 102 3.36 -13.14 -13.89
C TYR A 102 4.48 -14.18 -13.83
N LEU A 103 5.02 -14.45 -12.66
CA LEU A 103 6.09 -15.44 -12.46
C LEU A 103 5.61 -16.86 -12.85
N ILE A 104 4.42 -17.25 -12.44
CA ILE A 104 3.84 -18.56 -12.80
C ILE A 104 3.66 -18.65 -14.30
N GLY A 105 3.08 -17.64 -14.93
CA GLY A 105 2.81 -17.64 -16.38
C GLY A 105 4.09 -17.63 -17.20
N ARG A 106 5.07 -16.82 -16.82
CA ARG A 106 6.32 -16.63 -17.61
C ARG A 106 7.33 -17.74 -17.40
N PHE A 107 7.52 -18.19 -16.17
CA PHE A 107 8.57 -19.16 -15.81
C PHE A 107 8.05 -20.57 -15.54
N LYS A 108 6.73 -20.78 -15.59
CA LYS A 108 6.10 -22.10 -15.36
C LYS A 108 6.47 -22.72 -14.01
N ILE A 109 6.75 -21.91 -13.01
CA ILE A 109 7.08 -22.35 -11.65
C ILE A 109 5.80 -22.57 -10.82
N SER A 110 5.91 -23.36 -9.75
CA SER A 110 4.79 -23.58 -8.84
C SER A 110 4.46 -22.30 -8.06
N ARG A 111 3.19 -22.16 -7.66
CA ARG A 111 2.71 -20.99 -6.88
C ARG A 111 3.54 -20.75 -5.63
N LEU A 112 3.88 -21.82 -4.89
CA LEU A 112 4.69 -21.71 -3.69
C LEU A 112 6.07 -21.09 -3.97
N ARG A 113 6.74 -21.53 -5.03
CA ARG A 113 8.04 -20.96 -5.43
C ARG A 113 7.90 -19.49 -5.84
N ALA A 114 6.87 -19.13 -6.59
CA ALA A 114 6.62 -17.75 -6.98
C ALA A 114 6.38 -16.85 -5.76
N VAL A 115 5.58 -17.29 -4.79
CA VAL A 115 5.34 -16.56 -3.53
C VAL A 115 6.62 -16.43 -2.71
N CYS A 116 7.42 -17.50 -2.58
CA CYS A 116 8.68 -17.44 -1.84
C CYS A 116 9.69 -16.48 -2.48
N ILE A 117 9.81 -16.48 -3.81
CA ILE A 117 10.71 -15.58 -4.54
C ILE A 117 10.26 -14.12 -4.34
N SER A 118 8.96 -13.85 -4.50
CA SER A 118 8.39 -12.51 -4.31
C SER A 118 8.56 -12.03 -2.86
N GLY A 119 8.26 -12.91 -1.90
CA GLY A 119 8.38 -12.60 -0.48
C GLY A 119 9.83 -12.33 -0.07
N LEU A 120 10.78 -13.11 -0.58
CA LEU A 120 12.21 -12.89 -0.32
C LEU A 120 12.68 -11.56 -0.90
N ALA A 121 12.30 -11.24 -2.13
CA ALA A 121 12.65 -9.97 -2.76
C ALA A 121 12.12 -8.77 -1.96
N ILE A 122 10.87 -8.83 -1.50
CA ILE A 122 10.24 -7.80 -0.69
C ILE A 122 10.92 -7.71 0.69
N ALA A 123 11.25 -8.84 1.31
CA ALA A 123 11.95 -8.86 2.60
C ALA A 123 13.33 -8.20 2.50
N VAL A 124 14.09 -8.47 1.44
CA VAL A 124 15.41 -7.83 1.22
C VAL A 124 15.26 -6.33 1.01
N LEU A 125 14.34 -5.89 0.14
CA LEU A 125 14.10 -4.46 -0.09
C LEU A 125 13.60 -3.77 1.18
N GLY A 126 12.71 -4.41 1.93
CA GLY A 126 12.21 -3.91 3.21
C GLY A 126 13.32 -3.79 4.27
N ALA A 127 14.20 -4.79 4.37
CA ALA A 127 15.35 -4.73 5.27
C ALA A 127 16.30 -3.58 4.90
N CYS A 128 16.60 -3.39 3.62
CA CYS A 128 17.40 -2.25 3.15
C CYS A 128 16.73 -0.91 3.49
N SER A 129 15.41 -0.82 3.33
CA SER A 129 14.64 0.39 3.69
C SER A 129 14.69 0.67 5.19
N LEU A 130 14.49 -0.33 6.03
CA LEU A 130 14.60 -0.20 7.49
C LEU A 130 16.00 0.24 7.92
N LEU A 131 17.05 -0.37 7.35
CA LEU A 131 18.43 0.00 7.64
C LEU A 131 18.74 1.44 7.21
N SER A 132 18.15 1.92 6.12
CA SER A 132 18.35 3.30 5.66
C SER A 132 17.72 4.35 6.59
N MET A 133 16.70 3.97 7.36
CA MET A 133 16.04 4.84 8.33
C MET A 133 16.70 4.81 9.73
N HIS A 134 17.53 3.81 10.01
CA HIS A 134 18.20 3.69 11.30
C HIS A 134 19.36 4.69 11.40
N ALA A 135 19.43 5.44 12.51
CA ALA A 135 20.40 6.54 12.70
C ALA A 135 21.86 6.15 12.45
N ASP A 136 22.28 4.94 12.88
CA ASP A 136 23.65 4.47 12.76
C ASP A 136 24.05 4.10 11.33
N TYR A 137 23.09 3.76 10.47
CA TYR A 137 23.30 3.30 9.09
C TYR A 137 22.85 4.30 8.03
N ALA A 138 22.12 5.33 8.41
CA ALA A 138 21.54 6.34 7.51
C ALA A 138 22.59 7.00 6.59
N GLY A 139 23.85 7.11 7.04
CA GLY A 139 24.94 7.66 6.24
C GLY A 139 25.42 6.75 5.10
N ARG A 140 25.25 5.42 5.22
CA ARG A 140 25.74 4.43 4.24
C ARG A 140 24.69 4.10 3.15
N PHE A 141 23.41 4.33 3.42
CA PHE A 141 22.29 4.03 2.53
C PHE A 141 21.65 5.29 1.93
N LYS A 142 22.42 6.37 1.77
CA LYS A 142 21.98 7.57 1.04
C LYS A 142 22.24 7.40 -0.46
N LEU A 143 21.17 7.43 -1.25
CA LEU A 143 21.23 7.56 -2.71
C LEU A 143 20.81 8.98 -3.08
N PHE A 144 21.61 9.69 -3.87
CA PHE A 144 21.31 11.06 -4.34
C PHE A 144 20.96 12.07 -3.21
N GLY A 145 21.44 11.85 -2.00
CA GLY A 145 21.17 12.74 -0.86
C GLY A 145 19.91 12.43 -0.07
N ALA A 146 19.07 11.51 -0.55
CA ALA A 146 17.87 11.02 0.12
C ALA A 146 18.10 9.62 0.75
N SER A 147 17.25 9.20 1.68
CA SER A 147 17.30 7.83 2.20
C SER A 147 16.91 6.81 1.11
N PHE A 148 17.35 5.58 1.25
CA PHE A 148 16.96 4.51 0.32
C PHE A 148 15.44 4.34 0.27
N PHE A 149 14.77 4.49 1.42
CA PHE A 149 13.32 4.46 1.51
C PHE A 149 12.68 5.58 0.68
N ASP A 150 13.15 6.83 0.82
CA ASP A 150 12.62 7.98 0.07
C ASP A 150 12.81 7.81 -1.44
N CYS A 151 13.95 7.26 -1.85
CA CYS A 151 14.21 6.94 -3.26
C CYS A 151 13.24 5.89 -3.80
N LEU A 152 13.01 4.80 -3.06
CA LEU A 152 12.04 3.77 -3.45
C LEU A 152 10.62 4.32 -3.51
N ASP A 153 10.23 5.11 -2.52
CA ASP A 153 8.91 5.74 -2.48
C ASP A 153 8.72 6.69 -3.66
N PHE A 154 9.71 7.55 -3.91
CA PHE A 154 9.66 8.46 -5.06
C PHE A 154 9.54 7.73 -6.40
N VAL A 155 10.37 6.72 -6.63
CA VAL A 155 10.35 5.94 -7.88
C VAL A 155 9.03 5.19 -8.04
N SER A 156 8.53 4.55 -6.98
CA SER A 156 7.28 3.80 -7.05
C SER A 156 6.07 4.70 -7.23
N SER A 157 5.97 5.77 -6.46
CA SER A 157 4.77 6.62 -6.40
C SER A 157 4.74 7.67 -7.51
N ASN A 158 5.89 8.28 -7.86
CA ASN A 158 5.93 9.38 -8.81
C ASN A 158 6.33 8.97 -10.23
N VAL A 159 6.96 7.80 -10.40
CA VAL A 159 7.41 7.34 -11.72
C VAL A 159 6.62 6.09 -12.15
N MET A 160 6.70 5.01 -11.39
CA MET A 160 6.12 3.73 -11.81
C MET A 160 4.59 3.72 -11.82
N LEU A 161 3.94 4.32 -10.82
CA LEU A 161 2.48 4.40 -10.77
C LEU A 161 1.87 5.20 -11.94
N PRO A 162 2.33 6.43 -12.24
CA PRO A 162 1.82 7.18 -13.39
C PRO A 162 2.13 6.50 -14.73
N LEU A 163 3.34 5.93 -14.90
CA LEU A 163 3.68 5.18 -16.11
C LEU A 163 2.81 3.93 -16.27
N GLY A 164 2.57 3.20 -15.18
CA GLY A 164 1.68 2.04 -15.18
C GLY A 164 0.24 2.40 -15.55
N ALA A 165 -0.26 3.52 -15.04
CA ALA A 165 -1.58 4.02 -15.39
C ALA A 165 -1.66 4.44 -16.86
N LEU A 166 -0.64 5.16 -17.37
CA LEU A 166 -0.57 5.60 -18.76
C LEU A 166 -0.48 4.41 -19.73
N THR A 167 0.40 3.44 -19.46
CA THR A 167 0.53 2.23 -20.29
C THR A 167 -0.75 1.41 -20.30
N SER A 168 -1.44 1.28 -19.17
CA SER A 168 -2.74 0.61 -19.09
C SER A 168 -3.81 1.34 -19.89
N ALA A 169 -3.85 2.67 -19.81
CA ALA A 169 -4.80 3.49 -20.59
C ALA A 169 -4.56 3.38 -22.10
N ILE A 170 -3.29 3.43 -22.54
CA ILE A 170 -2.90 3.25 -23.94
C ILE A 170 -3.29 1.84 -24.43
N PHE A 171 -3.01 0.81 -23.62
CA PHE A 171 -3.34 -0.56 -23.98
C PHE A 171 -4.84 -0.76 -24.17
N VAL A 172 -5.65 -0.28 -23.22
CA VAL A 172 -7.12 -0.37 -23.30
C VAL A 172 -7.67 0.46 -24.44
N GLY A 173 -7.14 1.68 -24.65
CA GLY A 173 -7.67 2.61 -25.65
C GLY A 173 -7.27 2.30 -27.09
N PHE A 174 -6.11 1.70 -27.32
CA PHE A 174 -5.55 1.55 -28.68
C PHE A 174 -5.21 0.13 -29.07
N VAL A 175 -5.00 -0.78 -28.12
CA VAL A 175 -4.58 -2.17 -28.42
C VAL A 175 -5.71 -3.16 -28.21
N MET A 176 -6.58 -2.95 -27.22
CA MET A 176 -7.76 -3.78 -27.05
C MET A 176 -8.80 -3.40 -28.12
N ASP A 177 -8.94 -4.27 -29.10
CA ASP A 177 -10.04 -4.17 -30.05
C ASP A 177 -11.36 -4.33 -29.29
N ALA A 178 -12.27 -3.38 -29.50
CA ALA A 178 -13.62 -3.47 -28.96
C ALA A 178 -14.40 -4.57 -29.70
N GLN A 179 -14.06 -5.81 -29.46
CA GLN A 179 -14.90 -6.93 -29.87
C GLN A 179 -16.18 -6.87 -29.05
N ARG A 180 -17.18 -6.31 -29.68
CA ARG A 180 -18.57 -6.36 -29.25
C ARG A 180 -19.12 -7.78 -29.28
#